data_2b4df6b2361b80305a70dd863ebb4e09
#
_entry.id   2b4df6b2361b80305a70dd863ebb4e09
#
_cell.length_a   1.000
_cell.length_b   1.000
_cell.length_c   1.000
_cell.angle_alpha   90.00
_cell.angle_beta   90.00
_cell.angle_gamma   90.00
#
_symmetry.space_group_name_H-M   'P 1'
#
loop_
_entity.id
_entity.type
_entity.pdbx_description
1 polymer ?
#
loop_
_entity_poly.entity_id
_entity_poly.type
_entity_poly.pdbx_seq_one_letter_code
_entity_poly.pdbx_strand_id
1 'polypeptide(L)'
;MKTGKISESILKRSVLKYCKTKREEVVKGAAPGVDCAFFTYPDRQGRGTGGQVPDCQDKIFCAATQTVSIPVIRAGCYAVYAAVNAVAAGGGIPFAMQMALTLPEGTEESELKRIMQLTEEAAGICKVQIAGGHTEVTGAVKYPVISVTAFGYRLETAERVSRGLPAAGQAVVMTKWMGLEGTAVLAQEREAELLERYPFSITTAAKGFEKYLPVLPEAATALKSGATAMHDMRNGGVFGGLYELAGRLGVGLSIDLKKIPVKQETIEICEFFDLNPYGLLSGGSLLIVAEDGDGMVKALQEAGIPAAVIGRTTDNNDKVLHNGEEIRFLEPARPDEIGKVIA
;
A
#
# COMPACT_ATOMS: atom_id res chain seq x y z
N MET A 1 16.93 15.38 7.85
CA MET A 1 16.26 14.14 7.36
C MET A 1 16.21 14.24 5.84
N LYS A 2 16.27 13.11 5.14
CA LYS A 2 16.13 13.10 3.67
C LYS A 2 14.65 13.16 3.30
N THR A 3 14.35 13.67 2.10
CA THR A 3 13.00 13.65 1.52
C THR A 3 12.49 12.21 1.39
N GLY A 4 11.19 12.00 1.57
CA GLY A 4 10.53 10.72 1.47
C GLY A 4 10.15 10.09 2.82
N LYS A 5 9.77 8.81 2.81
CA LYS A 5 9.40 8.06 4.02
C LYS A 5 10.59 7.99 4.98
N ILE A 6 10.36 8.29 6.26
CA ILE A 6 11.41 8.22 7.28
C ILE A 6 11.84 6.78 7.53
N SER A 7 13.10 6.58 7.88
CA SER A 7 13.61 5.24 8.20
C SER A 7 12.96 4.67 9.46
N GLU A 8 12.88 3.35 9.52
CA GLU A 8 12.29 2.63 10.66
C GLU A 8 12.95 3.02 12.00
N SER A 9 14.27 3.22 12.02
CA SER A 9 14.99 3.64 13.22
C SER A 9 14.56 5.03 13.69
N ILE A 10 14.33 5.97 12.77
CA ILE A 10 13.80 7.31 13.09
C ILE A 10 12.34 7.19 13.55
N LEU A 11 11.52 6.41 12.85
CA LEU A 11 10.13 6.17 13.22
C LEU A 11 10.03 5.65 14.66
N LYS A 12 10.82 4.64 15.02
CA LYS A 12 10.82 4.04 16.37
C LYS A 12 11.21 5.06 17.45
N ARG A 13 12.34 5.78 17.26
CA ARG A 13 12.90 6.65 18.32
C ARG A 13 12.23 8.03 18.40
N SER A 14 11.65 8.54 17.31
CA SER A 14 11.18 9.94 17.22
C SER A 14 9.67 10.08 17.06
N VAL A 15 8.94 9.00 16.78
CA VAL A 15 7.49 8.99 16.65
C VAL A 15 6.88 7.98 17.63
N LEU A 16 7.15 6.68 17.44
CA LEU A 16 6.51 5.63 18.24
C LEU A 16 6.86 5.69 19.72
N LYS A 17 8.06 6.17 20.08
CA LYS A 17 8.47 6.41 21.46
C LYS A 17 7.51 7.33 22.21
N TYR A 18 6.83 8.23 21.52
CA TYR A 18 5.89 9.20 22.11
C TYR A 18 4.44 8.76 22.05
N CYS A 19 4.12 7.63 21.41
CA CYS A 19 2.78 7.02 21.40
C CYS A 19 2.55 6.23 22.70
N LYS A 20 2.57 6.90 23.85
CA LYS A 20 2.57 6.28 25.19
C LYS A 20 1.17 5.98 25.71
N THR A 21 0.19 6.82 25.37
CA THR A 21 -1.21 6.62 25.81
C THR A 21 -1.75 5.37 25.16
N LYS A 22 -2.28 4.46 25.97
CA LYS A 22 -2.88 3.18 25.53
C LYS A 22 -4.36 3.17 25.93
N ARG A 23 -5.16 2.57 25.06
CA ARG A 23 -6.58 2.37 25.26
C ARG A 23 -6.89 0.91 25.01
N GLU A 24 -7.84 0.35 25.77
CA GLU A 24 -8.28 -1.05 25.64
C GLU A 24 -8.95 -1.31 24.29
N GLU A 25 -9.56 -0.28 23.72
CA GLU A 25 -10.20 -0.37 22.40
C GLU A 25 -9.20 -0.50 21.26
N VAL A 26 -7.92 -0.23 21.48
CA VAL A 26 -6.88 -0.35 20.45
C VAL A 26 -6.23 -1.73 20.55
N VAL A 27 -6.73 -2.69 19.79
CA VAL A 27 -6.23 -4.07 19.76
C VAL A 27 -4.84 -4.14 19.16
N LYS A 28 -4.60 -3.39 18.06
CA LYS A 28 -3.31 -3.27 17.40
C LYS A 28 -3.10 -1.83 16.95
N GLY A 29 -2.10 -1.19 17.53
CA GLY A 29 -1.76 0.19 17.24
C GLY A 29 -0.58 0.32 16.27
N ALA A 30 -0.01 1.53 16.23
CA ALA A 30 1.09 1.88 15.36
C ALA A 30 2.36 1.07 15.66
N ALA A 31 2.93 0.44 14.63
CA ALA A 31 4.23 -0.22 14.66
C ALA A 31 4.84 -0.22 13.24
N PRO A 32 6.17 -0.42 13.08
CA PRO A 32 6.79 -0.53 11.76
C PRO A 32 6.18 -1.68 10.95
N GLY A 33 5.94 -1.46 9.65
CA GLY A 33 5.39 -2.45 8.73
C GLY A 33 3.94 -2.88 9.01
N VAL A 34 3.24 -2.21 9.93
CA VAL A 34 1.82 -2.45 10.18
C VAL A 34 1.00 -1.57 9.25
N ASP A 35 0.21 -2.20 8.37
CA ASP A 35 -0.57 -1.53 7.34
C ASP A 35 -1.75 -0.76 7.90
N CYS A 36 -2.45 -1.30 8.93
CA CYS A 36 -3.57 -0.61 9.56
C CYS A 36 -3.66 -0.88 11.06
N ALA A 37 -4.27 0.05 11.78
CA ALA A 37 -4.64 -0.12 13.19
C ALA A 37 -5.97 -0.88 13.32
N PHE A 38 -6.12 -1.61 14.43
CA PHE A 38 -7.35 -2.36 14.75
C PHE A 38 -7.94 -1.88 16.06
N PHE A 39 -9.25 -1.75 16.06
CA PHE A 39 -10.03 -1.25 17.19
C PHE A 39 -11.18 -2.21 17.49
N THR A 40 -11.50 -2.38 18.78
CA THR A 40 -12.69 -3.08 19.22
C THR A 40 -13.70 -2.08 19.80
N TYR A 41 -14.95 -2.42 19.77
CA TYR A 41 -15.95 -1.69 20.56
C TYR A 41 -15.81 -2.09 22.04
N PRO A 42 -15.80 -1.12 22.98
CA PRO A 42 -15.86 -1.45 24.39
C PRO A 42 -17.17 -2.20 24.66
N ASP A 43 -17.05 -3.35 25.33
CA ASP A 43 -18.21 -4.14 25.75
C ASP A 43 -19.08 -3.26 26.68
N ARG A 44 -20.24 -2.86 26.22
CA ARG A 44 -21.22 -2.15 27.02
C ARG A 44 -21.99 -3.15 27.89
N GLN A 45 -21.32 -3.81 28.83
CA GLN A 45 -22.03 -4.43 29.95
C GLN A 45 -22.72 -3.34 30.78
N GLY A 46 -24.02 -3.22 30.62
CA GLY A 46 -24.89 -2.64 31.61
C GLY A 46 -25.23 -1.14 31.55
N ARG A 47 -25.59 -0.57 30.37
CA ARG A 47 -26.46 0.64 30.41
C ARG A 47 -27.61 0.48 29.40
N GLY A 48 -28.75 0.11 29.95
CA GLY A 48 -30.03 0.12 29.24
C GLY A 48 -30.43 1.54 28.85
N THR A 49 -30.21 1.87 27.57
CA THR A 49 -30.99 2.90 26.89
C THR A 49 -31.48 2.25 25.60
N GLY A 50 -32.81 2.14 25.46
CA GLY A 50 -33.54 1.35 24.47
C GLY A 50 -33.39 1.78 23.02
N GLY A 51 -32.16 1.76 22.48
CA GLY A 51 -31.90 1.80 21.06
C GLY A 51 -31.30 0.49 20.67
N GLN A 52 -31.86 -0.18 19.67
CA GLN A 52 -31.24 -1.35 19.03
C GLN A 52 -29.91 -0.94 18.42
N VAL A 53 -28.81 -1.07 19.18
CA VAL A 53 -27.47 -1.08 18.61
C VAL A 53 -27.31 -2.45 17.93
N PRO A 54 -26.92 -2.53 16.65
CA PRO A 54 -26.65 -3.82 16.02
C PRO A 54 -25.66 -4.61 16.88
N ASP A 55 -25.87 -5.91 16.98
CA ASP A 55 -24.98 -6.83 17.68
C ASP A 55 -23.58 -6.74 17.05
N CYS A 56 -22.71 -5.94 17.66
CA CYS A 56 -21.35 -5.65 17.18
C CYS A 56 -20.29 -6.41 17.98
N GLN A 57 -20.68 -7.43 18.77
CA GLN A 57 -19.83 -8.06 19.76
C GLN A 57 -18.51 -8.63 19.23
N ASP A 58 -18.40 -8.91 17.89
CA ASP A 58 -17.19 -9.49 17.30
C ASP A 58 -16.60 -8.67 16.14
N LYS A 59 -17.06 -7.45 15.90
CA LYS A 59 -16.57 -6.65 14.77
C LYS A 59 -15.35 -5.80 15.18
N ILE A 60 -14.20 -6.18 14.67
CA ILE A 60 -12.99 -5.37 14.78
C ILE A 60 -12.99 -4.35 13.65
N PHE A 61 -12.91 -3.07 13.99
CA PHE A 61 -12.70 -1.99 13.06
C PHE A 61 -11.21 -1.81 12.78
N CYS A 62 -10.88 -1.37 11.58
CA CYS A 62 -9.53 -1.04 11.20
C CYS A 62 -9.50 0.29 10.45
N ALA A 63 -8.38 1.00 10.56
CA ALA A 63 -8.16 2.25 9.86
C ALA A 63 -6.71 2.38 9.42
N ALA A 64 -6.50 2.98 8.25
CA ALA A 64 -5.19 3.30 7.72
C ALA A 64 -5.20 4.72 7.14
N THR A 65 -4.13 5.49 7.41
CA THR A 65 -3.94 6.82 6.87
C THR A 65 -2.76 6.82 5.91
N GLN A 66 -2.99 7.35 4.71
CA GLN A 66 -1.96 7.53 3.69
C GLN A 66 -1.97 8.95 3.17
N THR A 67 -0.78 9.45 2.80
CA THR A 67 -0.62 10.81 2.29
C THR A 67 0.11 10.78 0.95
N VAL A 68 -0.40 11.53 0.00
CA VAL A 68 0.29 11.89 -1.25
C VAL A 68 0.75 13.33 -1.14
N SER A 69 2.07 13.50 -1.16
CA SER A 69 2.77 14.78 -1.00
C SER A 69 3.77 15.03 -2.14
N ILE A 70 3.46 14.54 -3.33
CA ILE A 70 4.21 14.78 -4.57
C ILE A 70 3.30 15.52 -5.56
N PRO A 71 3.87 16.39 -6.43
CA PRO A 71 3.09 17.20 -7.36
C PRO A 71 2.59 16.38 -8.54
N VAL A 72 1.49 15.66 -8.36
CA VAL A 72 0.89 14.80 -9.39
C VAL A 72 -0.59 15.12 -9.57
N ILE A 73 -1.02 15.09 -10.83
CA ILE A 73 -2.39 15.47 -11.24
C ILE A 73 -3.47 14.65 -10.55
N ARG A 74 -3.22 13.36 -10.33
CA ARG A 74 -4.18 12.40 -9.76
C ARG A 74 -3.90 12.07 -8.29
N ALA A 75 -3.29 12.99 -7.55
CA ALA A 75 -2.92 12.79 -6.14
C ALA A 75 -4.07 12.24 -5.28
N GLY A 76 -5.31 12.71 -5.49
CA GLY A 76 -6.50 12.21 -4.81
C GLY A 76 -6.77 10.73 -5.06
N CYS A 77 -6.67 10.27 -6.32
CA CYS A 77 -6.84 8.86 -6.67
C CYS A 77 -5.80 7.98 -5.96
N TYR A 78 -4.53 8.37 -6.04
CA TYR A 78 -3.43 7.62 -5.42
C TYR A 78 -3.55 7.58 -3.89
N ALA A 79 -4.03 8.66 -3.26
CA ALA A 79 -4.27 8.68 -1.81
C ALA A 79 -5.41 7.73 -1.41
N VAL A 80 -6.50 7.67 -2.20
CA VAL A 80 -7.60 6.73 -1.99
C VAL A 80 -7.11 5.29 -2.11
N TYR A 81 -6.46 4.94 -3.24
CA TYR A 81 -5.97 3.58 -3.46
C TYR A 81 -5.00 3.16 -2.35
N ALA A 82 -4.05 4.01 -1.98
CA ALA A 82 -3.10 3.71 -0.93
C ALA A 82 -3.76 3.43 0.43
N ALA A 83 -4.73 4.26 0.86
CA ALA A 83 -5.41 4.08 2.13
C ALA A 83 -6.32 2.84 2.15
N VAL A 84 -7.04 2.61 1.05
CA VAL A 84 -7.93 1.45 0.88
C VAL A 84 -7.12 0.15 0.80
N ASN A 85 -6.02 0.14 0.07
CA ASN A 85 -5.13 -1.01 -0.05
C ASN A 85 -4.50 -1.39 1.31
N ALA A 86 -4.08 -0.41 2.10
CA ALA A 86 -3.55 -0.66 3.43
C ALA A 86 -4.58 -1.32 4.37
N VAL A 87 -5.85 -0.91 4.31
CA VAL A 87 -6.94 -1.58 5.03
C VAL A 87 -7.13 -3.01 4.52
N ALA A 88 -7.14 -3.22 3.21
CA ALA A 88 -7.31 -4.54 2.60
C ALA A 88 -6.13 -5.48 2.94
N ALA A 89 -4.87 -4.99 2.87
CA ALA A 89 -3.68 -5.75 3.24
C ALA A 89 -3.67 -6.15 4.73
N GLY A 90 -4.29 -5.34 5.59
CA GLY A 90 -4.54 -5.70 6.99
C GLY A 90 -5.63 -6.76 7.19
N GLY A 91 -6.32 -7.17 6.14
CA GLY A 91 -7.45 -8.11 6.19
C GLY A 91 -8.80 -7.43 6.47
N GLY A 92 -8.89 -6.11 6.28
CA GLY A 92 -10.13 -5.35 6.42
C GLY A 92 -10.90 -5.23 5.10
N ILE A 93 -12.21 -5.01 5.22
CA ILE A 93 -13.08 -4.59 4.11
C ILE A 93 -13.30 -3.09 4.28
N PRO A 94 -12.73 -2.24 3.42
CA PRO A 94 -12.94 -0.80 3.51
C PRO A 94 -14.38 -0.44 3.12
N PHE A 95 -14.97 0.57 3.76
CA PHE A 95 -16.33 1.02 3.46
C PHE A 95 -16.49 2.55 3.43
N ALA A 96 -15.62 3.29 4.14
CA ALA A 96 -15.66 4.74 4.20
C ALA A 96 -14.26 5.33 4.33
N MET A 97 -14.16 6.62 4.05
CA MET A 97 -12.93 7.37 4.27
C MET A 97 -13.19 8.82 4.68
N GLN A 98 -12.21 9.42 5.34
CA GLN A 98 -12.08 10.85 5.53
C GLN A 98 -10.83 11.36 4.81
N MET A 99 -10.87 12.61 4.35
CA MET A 99 -9.74 13.18 3.65
C MET A 99 -9.42 14.59 4.15
N ALA A 100 -8.12 14.91 4.20
CA ALA A 100 -7.64 16.26 4.40
C ALA A 100 -6.94 16.73 3.12
N LEU A 101 -7.40 17.87 2.59
CA LEU A 101 -6.83 18.56 1.46
C LEU A 101 -6.15 19.83 1.95
N THR A 102 -4.85 19.91 1.77
CA THR A 102 -4.07 21.12 2.03
C THR A 102 -3.61 21.65 0.68
N LEU A 103 -4.14 22.81 0.30
CA LEU A 103 -3.97 23.41 -1.01
C LEU A 103 -3.04 24.64 -0.91
N PRO A 104 -2.18 24.89 -1.91
CA PRO A 104 -1.35 26.09 -1.94
C PRO A 104 -2.19 27.34 -2.17
N GLU A 105 -1.68 28.50 -1.76
CA GLU A 105 -2.25 29.80 -2.09
C GLU A 105 -2.36 29.96 -3.61
N GLY A 106 -3.47 30.54 -4.05
CA GLY A 106 -3.76 30.74 -5.47
C GLY A 106 -4.42 29.54 -6.15
N THR A 107 -4.69 28.43 -5.45
CA THR A 107 -5.46 27.30 -6.00
C THR A 107 -6.85 27.80 -6.44
N GLU A 108 -7.23 27.54 -7.68
CA GLU A 108 -8.54 27.88 -8.20
C GLU A 108 -9.60 26.83 -7.81
N GLU A 109 -10.86 27.28 -7.70
CA GLU A 109 -11.99 26.36 -7.41
C GLU A 109 -12.15 25.28 -8.49
N SER A 110 -11.79 25.56 -9.73
CA SER A 110 -11.76 24.60 -10.84
C SER A 110 -10.80 23.45 -10.58
N GLU A 111 -9.63 23.73 -10.03
CA GLU A 111 -8.64 22.72 -9.65
C GLU A 111 -9.14 21.87 -8.48
N LEU A 112 -9.68 22.49 -7.44
CA LEU A 112 -10.30 21.78 -6.33
C LEU A 112 -11.42 20.84 -6.81
N LYS A 113 -12.30 21.32 -7.70
CA LYS A 113 -13.36 20.48 -8.29
C LYS A 113 -12.78 19.28 -9.03
N ARG A 114 -11.71 19.48 -9.80
CA ARG A 114 -11.03 18.40 -10.51
C ARG A 114 -10.42 17.37 -9.56
N ILE A 115 -9.74 17.82 -8.50
CA ILE A 115 -9.20 16.92 -7.47
C ILE A 115 -10.33 16.08 -6.89
N MET A 116 -11.44 16.71 -6.50
CA MET A 116 -12.58 15.99 -5.90
C MET A 116 -13.26 15.03 -6.86
N GLN A 117 -13.41 15.38 -8.14
CA GLN A 117 -13.99 14.50 -9.15
C GLN A 117 -13.15 13.23 -9.33
N LEU A 118 -11.83 13.39 -9.47
CA LEU A 118 -10.90 12.26 -9.60
C LEU A 118 -10.85 11.40 -8.34
N THR A 119 -10.93 12.02 -7.16
CA THR A 119 -10.98 11.31 -5.88
C THR A 119 -12.25 10.49 -5.74
N GLU A 120 -13.41 11.04 -6.10
CA GLU A 120 -14.71 10.34 -6.08
C GLU A 120 -14.75 9.19 -7.09
N GLU A 121 -14.13 9.35 -8.26
CA GLU A 121 -13.98 8.26 -9.24
C GLU A 121 -13.23 7.06 -8.61
N ALA A 122 -12.10 7.31 -7.96
CA ALA A 122 -11.34 6.27 -7.27
C ALA A 122 -12.12 5.65 -6.09
N ALA A 123 -12.84 6.48 -5.32
CA ALA A 123 -13.71 6.03 -4.23
C ALA A 123 -14.82 5.12 -4.74
N GLY A 124 -15.44 5.47 -5.87
CA GLY A 124 -16.47 4.66 -6.54
C GLY A 124 -15.93 3.31 -7.03
N ILE A 125 -14.72 3.28 -7.61
CA ILE A 125 -14.06 2.03 -8.01
C ILE A 125 -13.82 1.12 -6.78
N CYS A 126 -13.38 1.69 -5.67
CA CYS A 126 -13.14 0.95 -4.43
C CYS A 126 -14.41 0.70 -3.60
N LYS A 127 -15.57 1.25 -4.00
CA LYS A 127 -16.84 1.18 -3.27
C LYS A 127 -16.75 1.70 -1.84
N VAL A 128 -16.02 2.79 -1.63
CA VAL A 128 -15.89 3.47 -0.35
C VAL A 128 -16.54 4.85 -0.41
N GLN A 129 -17.20 5.25 0.67
CA GLN A 129 -17.84 6.56 0.76
C GLN A 129 -16.88 7.60 1.31
N ILE A 130 -16.81 8.77 0.68
CA ILE A 130 -16.21 9.96 1.29
C ILE A 130 -17.18 10.45 2.39
N ALA A 131 -16.83 10.18 3.65
CA ALA A 131 -17.71 10.44 4.80
C ALA A 131 -17.45 11.81 5.45
N GLY A 132 -16.39 12.50 5.05
CA GLY A 132 -16.04 13.82 5.59
C GLY A 132 -14.57 14.14 5.41
N GLY A 133 -14.13 15.19 6.10
CA GLY A 133 -12.73 15.62 6.04
C GLY A 133 -12.56 17.09 6.35
N HIS A 134 -11.44 17.66 5.87
CA HIS A 134 -11.07 19.06 6.00
C HIS A 134 -10.45 19.56 4.71
N THR A 135 -10.73 20.80 4.34
CA THR A 135 -10.11 21.44 3.17
C THR A 135 -9.65 22.84 3.56
N GLU A 136 -8.40 23.15 3.34
CA GLU A 136 -7.83 24.46 3.63
C GLU A 136 -6.87 24.92 2.53
N VAL A 137 -6.68 26.23 2.44
CA VAL A 137 -5.66 26.88 1.61
C VAL A 137 -4.62 27.51 2.53
N THR A 138 -3.33 27.28 2.26
CA THR A 138 -2.24 27.77 3.09
C THR A 138 -0.96 28.01 2.30
N GLY A 139 -0.16 28.97 2.74
CA GLY A 139 1.20 29.19 2.23
C GLY A 139 2.24 28.16 2.68
N ALA A 140 1.85 27.18 3.49
CA ALA A 140 2.76 26.14 4.00
C ALA A 140 3.12 25.06 2.98
N VAL A 141 2.35 24.93 1.89
CA VAL A 141 2.56 23.93 0.83
C VAL A 141 2.73 24.60 -0.52
N LYS A 142 3.49 23.95 -1.42
CA LYS A 142 3.72 24.43 -2.79
C LYS A 142 2.80 23.78 -3.83
N TYR A 143 2.24 22.64 -3.51
CA TYR A 143 1.32 21.84 -4.33
C TYR A 143 0.32 21.12 -3.41
N PRO A 144 -0.81 20.65 -3.94
CA PRO A 144 -1.80 19.95 -3.14
C PRO A 144 -1.21 18.76 -2.36
N VAL A 145 -1.44 18.71 -1.06
CA VAL A 145 -1.12 17.57 -0.19
C VAL A 145 -2.43 16.94 0.23
N ILE A 146 -2.59 15.64 -0.07
CA ILE A 146 -3.83 14.93 0.15
C ILE A 146 -3.59 13.75 1.08
N SER A 147 -4.24 13.79 2.25
CA SER A 147 -4.23 12.69 3.22
C SER A 147 -5.60 12.04 3.25
N VAL A 148 -5.63 10.72 3.14
CA VAL A 148 -6.86 9.92 3.24
C VAL A 148 -6.72 8.94 4.39
N THR A 149 -7.75 8.90 5.25
CA THR A 149 -7.93 7.86 6.27
C THR A 149 -9.08 6.97 5.85
N ALA A 150 -8.78 5.74 5.44
CA ALA A 150 -9.79 4.74 5.14
C ALA A 150 -10.17 3.95 6.39
N PHE A 151 -11.46 3.64 6.52
CA PHE A 151 -12.04 2.83 7.58
C PHE A 151 -12.58 1.53 7.01
N GLY A 152 -12.35 0.44 7.73
CA GLY A 152 -12.83 -0.89 7.37
C GLY A 152 -13.29 -1.69 8.57
N TYR A 153 -13.86 -2.85 8.30
CA TYR A 153 -14.11 -3.87 9.32
C TYR A 153 -13.38 -5.16 8.95
N ARG A 154 -12.82 -5.85 9.94
CA ARG A 154 -12.11 -7.11 9.74
C ARG A 154 -13.09 -8.27 9.68
N LEU A 155 -12.91 -9.17 8.74
CA LEU A 155 -13.56 -10.47 8.75
C LEU A 155 -12.91 -11.40 9.79
N GLU A 156 -13.67 -12.30 10.39
CA GLU A 156 -13.14 -13.33 11.31
C GLU A 156 -12.05 -14.16 10.64
N THR A 157 -12.23 -14.51 9.37
CA THR A 157 -11.24 -15.25 8.56
C THR A 157 -9.90 -14.54 8.40
N ALA A 158 -9.85 -13.22 8.67
CA ALA A 158 -8.64 -12.41 8.58
C ALA A 158 -7.80 -12.37 9.87
N GLU A 159 -8.17 -13.12 10.90
CA GLU A 159 -7.45 -13.10 12.18
C GLU A 159 -5.98 -13.48 12.02
N ARG A 160 -5.67 -14.52 11.22
CA ARG A 160 -4.29 -14.96 10.95
C ARG A 160 -3.45 -13.83 10.37
N VAL A 161 -3.96 -13.14 9.35
CA VAL A 161 -3.27 -12.03 8.68
C VAL A 161 -3.05 -10.85 9.64
N SER A 162 -4.04 -10.51 10.45
CA SER A 162 -3.94 -9.40 11.39
C SER A 162 -2.96 -9.68 12.54
N ARG A 163 -2.87 -10.93 12.99
CA ARG A 163 -1.90 -11.36 14.02
C ARG A 163 -0.47 -11.41 13.46
N GLY A 164 -0.32 -11.70 12.14
CA GLY A 164 0.99 -11.84 11.52
C GLY A 164 1.81 -12.90 12.23
N LEU A 165 1.30 -14.14 12.28
CA LEU A 165 2.01 -15.28 12.86
C LEU A 165 2.90 -15.88 11.77
N PRO A 166 4.19 -15.51 11.72
CA PRO A 166 5.08 -16.04 10.71
C PRO A 166 5.50 -17.46 11.07
N ALA A 167 5.65 -18.28 10.04
CA ALA A 167 6.45 -19.49 10.13
C ALA A 167 7.57 -19.42 9.09
N ALA A 168 8.71 -19.97 9.42
CA ALA A 168 9.79 -20.17 8.46
C ALA A 168 9.35 -21.16 7.36
N GLY A 169 9.87 -21.00 6.16
CA GLY A 169 9.60 -21.87 5.02
C GLY A 169 8.31 -21.57 4.26
N GLN A 170 7.50 -20.60 4.71
CA GLN A 170 6.30 -20.19 3.99
C GLN A 170 6.67 -19.46 2.69
N ALA A 171 5.86 -19.65 1.65
CA ALA A 171 6.04 -18.96 0.38
C ALA A 171 5.75 -17.47 0.49
N VAL A 172 6.55 -16.65 -0.18
CA VAL A 172 6.28 -15.24 -0.43
C VAL A 172 5.78 -15.11 -1.86
N VAL A 173 4.51 -14.74 -2.00
CA VAL A 173 3.83 -14.54 -3.27
C VAL A 173 3.68 -13.04 -3.53
N MET A 174 3.91 -12.62 -4.75
CA MET A 174 3.68 -11.26 -5.22
C MET A 174 2.57 -11.26 -6.26
N THR A 175 1.61 -10.35 -6.13
CA THR A 175 0.57 -10.16 -7.14
C THR A 175 0.98 -9.10 -8.15
N LYS A 176 0.47 -9.22 -9.37
CA LYS A 176 0.69 -8.28 -10.47
C LYS A 176 2.18 -8.01 -10.75
N TRP A 177 2.62 -6.75 -10.79
CA TRP A 177 3.94 -6.38 -11.29
C TRP A 177 4.55 -5.27 -10.44
N MET A 178 5.88 -5.26 -10.29
CA MET A 178 6.59 -4.18 -9.61
C MET A 178 6.46 -2.86 -10.35
N GLY A 179 6.54 -1.75 -9.63
CA GLY A 179 6.58 -0.39 -10.17
C GLY A 179 5.26 0.10 -10.78
N LEU A 180 4.12 -0.54 -10.54
CA LEU A 180 2.83 -0.19 -11.17
C LEU A 180 2.44 1.27 -10.98
N GLU A 181 2.37 1.74 -9.73
CA GLU A 181 1.98 3.13 -9.43
C GLU A 181 2.99 4.11 -10.00
N GLY A 182 4.29 3.88 -9.78
CA GLY A 182 5.33 4.77 -10.28
C GLY A 182 5.35 4.86 -11.81
N THR A 183 5.16 3.75 -12.51
CA THR A 183 5.06 3.71 -13.97
C THR A 183 3.85 4.52 -14.46
N ALA A 184 2.68 4.35 -13.84
CA ALA A 184 1.48 5.11 -14.21
C ALA A 184 1.67 6.62 -13.95
N VAL A 185 2.25 6.97 -12.81
CA VAL A 185 2.55 8.36 -12.45
C VAL A 185 3.51 8.99 -13.46
N LEU A 186 4.64 8.35 -13.74
CA LEU A 186 5.64 8.88 -14.68
C LEU A 186 5.07 9.01 -16.09
N ALA A 187 4.31 8.02 -16.55
CA ALA A 187 3.65 8.08 -17.86
C ALA A 187 2.62 9.21 -17.95
N GLN A 188 1.95 9.54 -16.84
CA GLN A 188 0.98 10.64 -16.78
C GLN A 188 1.64 12.01 -16.71
N GLU A 189 2.65 12.17 -15.84
CA GLU A 189 3.24 13.47 -15.53
C GLU A 189 4.36 13.85 -16.51
N ARG A 190 4.98 12.89 -17.17
CA ARG A 190 6.13 13.06 -18.09
C ARG A 190 5.83 12.53 -19.49
N GLU A 191 4.57 12.55 -19.90
CA GLU A 191 4.16 12.02 -21.20
C GLU A 191 4.92 12.64 -22.37
N ALA A 192 5.08 13.96 -22.39
CA ALA A 192 5.76 14.66 -23.49
C ALA A 192 7.21 14.20 -23.64
N GLU A 193 7.94 14.04 -22.52
CA GLU A 193 9.33 13.56 -22.52
C GLU A 193 9.42 12.12 -23.02
N LEU A 194 8.51 11.24 -22.55
CA LEU A 194 8.49 9.83 -22.97
C LEU A 194 8.17 9.68 -24.47
N LEU A 195 7.32 10.52 -25.04
CA LEU A 195 6.97 10.50 -26.46
C LEU A 195 8.12 10.92 -27.37
N GLU A 196 9.17 11.55 -26.86
CA GLU A 196 10.40 11.84 -27.62
C GLU A 196 11.17 10.55 -27.99
N ARG A 197 11.04 9.50 -27.16
CA ARG A 197 11.78 8.23 -27.36
C ARG A 197 10.87 7.04 -27.67
N TYR A 198 9.67 6.98 -27.06
CA TYR A 198 8.81 5.80 -27.13
C TYR A 198 7.54 6.05 -27.94
N PRO A 199 7.01 5.01 -28.62
CA PRO A 199 5.73 5.13 -29.31
C PRO A 199 4.58 5.36 -28.33
N PHE A 200 3.54 6.04 -28.81
CA PHE A 200 2.32 6.37 -28.07
C PHE A 200 1.69 5.14 -27.38
N SER A 201 1.82 3.95 -27.95
CA SER A 201 1.28 2.70 -27.38
C SER A 201 1.90 2.34 -26.04
N ILE A 202 3.21 2.53 -25.84
CA ILE A 202 3.89 2.26 -24.56
C ILE A 202 3.40 3.24 -23.50
N THR A 203 3.38 4.53 -23.79
CA THR A 203 2.95 5.56 -22.85
C THR A 203 1.48 5.38 -22.46
N THR A 204 0.62 5.06 -23.43
CA THR A 204 -0.81 4.78 -23.16
C THR A 204 -1.00 3.53 -22.33
N ALA A 205 -0.26 2.46 -22.61
CA ALA A 205 -0.31 1.23 -21.83
C ALA A 205 0.13 1.48 -20.38
N ALA A 206 1.23 2.23 -20.18
CA ALA A 206 1.74 2.60 -18.86
C ALA A 206 0.75 3.45 -18.05
N LYS A 207 0.10 4.45 -18.65
CA LYS A 207 -0.99 5.21 -18.02
C LYS A 207 -2.13 4.30 -17.60
N GLY A 208 -2.46 3.30 -18.42
CA GLY A 208 -3.48 2.30 -18.14
C GLY A 208 -3.21 1.41 -16.94
N PHE A 209 -2.02 1.48 -16.33
CA PHE A 209 -1.72 0.70 -15.12
C PHE A 209 -2.50 1.16 -13.90
N GLU A 210 -3.03 2.38 -13.90
CA GLU A 210 -3.88 2.89 -12.82
C GLU A 210 -5.05 1.96 -12.48
N LYS A 211 -5.64 1.31 -13.47
CA LYS A 211 -6.74 0.33 -13.27
C LYS A 211 -6.37 -0.87 -12.39
N TYR A 212 -5.06 -1.12 -12.23
CA TYR A 212 -4.55 -2.23 -11.42
C TYR A 212 -4.17 -1.81 -9.99
N LEU A 213 -4.32 -0.53 -9.62
CA LEU A 213 -3.88 -0.04 -8.31
C LEU A 213 -4.73 -0.55 -7.13
N PRO A 214 -6.06 -0.74 -7.22
CA PRO A 214 -6.80 -1.39 -6.15
C PRO A 214 -6.35 -2.85 -5.94
N VAL A 215 -6.18 -3.27 -4.67
CA VAL A 215 -5.79 -4.65 -4.30
C VAL A 215 -6.90 -5.40 -3.52
N LEU A 216 -8.14 -4.90 -3.55
CA LEU A 216 -9.25 -5.50 -2.83
C LEU A 216 -9.56 -6.94 -3.28
N PRO A 217 -9.61 -7.25 -4.60
CA PRO A 217 -9.81 -8.61 -5.07
C PRO A 217 -8.68 -9.54 -4.65
N GLU A 218 -7.43 -9.07 -4.71
CA GLU A 218 -6.23 -9.80 -4.28
C GLU A 218 -6.32 -10.19 -2.81
N ALA A 219 -6.57 -9.20 -1.94
CA ALA A 219 -6.68 -9.42 -0.51
C ALA A 219 -7.83 -10.37 -0.16
N ALA A 220 -8.99 -10.20 -0.78
CA ALA A 220 -10.15 -11.08 -0.58
C ALA A 220 -9.87 -12.53 -1.00
N THR A 221 -9.19 -12.73 -2.14
CA THR A 221 -8.80 -14.07 -2.63
C THR A 221 -7.75 -14.68 -1.70
N ALA A 222 -6.72 -13.92 -1.33
CA ALA A 222 -5.66 -14.38 -0.44
C ALA A 222 -6.19 -14.84 0.93
N LEU A 223 -7.13 -14.07 1.51
CA LEU A 223 -7.76 -14.44 2.78
C LEU A 223 -8.50 -15.79 2.70
N LYS A 224 -9.24 -16.01 1.63
CA LYS A 224 -9.97 -17.26 1.39
C LYS A 224 -9.04 -18.44 1.13
N SER A 225 -7.85 -18.18 0.59
CA SER A 225 -6.85 -19.18 0.20
C SER A 225 -5.77 -19.40 1.26
N GLY A 226 -5.98 -18.95 2.48
CA GLY A 226 -5.10 -19.27 3.62
C GLY A 226 -3.87 -18.39 3.76
N ALA A 227 -3.92 -17.13 3.34
CA ALA A 227 -2.87 -16.17 3.63
C ALA A 227 -2.60 -16.06 5.14
N THR A 228 -1.34 -16.12 5.53
CA THR A 228 -0.89 -15.94 6.92
C THR A 228 -0.42 -14.51 7.18
N ALA A 229 0.01 -13.80 6.15
CA ALA A 229 0.29 -12.37 6.18
C ALA A 229 0.08 -11.76 4.80
N MET A 230 -0.24 -10.46 4.77
CA MET A 230 -0.28 -9.64 3.56
C MET A 230 0.39 -8.29 3.84
N HIS A 231 0.94 -7.65 2.83
CA HIS A 231 1.52 -6.31 2.94
C HIS A 231 1.35 -5.54 1.63
N ASP A 232 0.85 -4.30 1.72
CA ASP A 232 0.74 -3.39 0.58
C ASP A 232 2.11 -2.78 0.27
N MET A 233 2.58 -2.96 -0.96
CA MET A 233 3.85 -2.41 -1.40
C MET A 233 3.62 -1.04 -2.03
N ARG A 234 4.19 -0.01 -1.45
CA ARG A 234 4.08 1.32 -2.05
C ARG A 234 5.44 2.02 -2.09
N ASN A 235 5.73 2.85 -1.09
CA ASN A 235 6.96 3.64 -1.03
C ASN A 235 8.20 2.76 -0.88
N GLY A 236 9.22 3.02 -1.71
CA GLY A 236 10.45 2.22 -1.75
C GLY A 236 10.30 0.93 -2.55
N GLY A 237 9.19 0.78 -3.26
CA GLY A 237 8.95 -0.30 -4.20
C GLY A 237 8.90 -1.68 -3.55
N VAL A 238 9.26 -2.70 -4.33
CA VAL A 238 9.30 -4.10 -3.87
C VAL A 238 10.32 -4.29 -2.75
N PHE A 239 11.48 -3.65 -2.85
CA PHE A 239 12.51 -3.76 -1.81
C PHE A 239 12.04 -3.17 -0.48
N GLY A 240 11.35 -2.02 -0.53
CA GLY A 240 10.73 -1.43 0.66
C GLY A 240 9.69 -2.35 1.28
N GLY A 241 8.77 -2.87 0.46
CA GLY A 241 7.71 -3.78 0.92
C GLY A 241 8.25 -5.09 1.52
N LEU A 242 9.24 -5.72 0.89
CA LEU A 242 9.89 -6.94 1.42
C LEU A 242 10.58 -6.68 2.75
N TYR A 243 11.30 -5.54 2.87
CA TYR A 243 11.97 -5.19 4.11
C TYR A 243 10.99 -4.95 5.26
N GLU A 244 9.89 -4.23 5.00
CA GLU A 244 8.84 -3.95 5.97
C GLU A 244 8.07 -5.20 6.39
N LEU A 245 7.72 -6.07 5.42
CA LEU A 245 7.07 -7.35 5.68
C LEU A 245 7.91 -8.23 6.61
N ALA A 246 9.19 -8.43 6.28
CA ALA A 246 10.10 -9.24 7.09
C ALA A 246 10.29 -8.66 8.50
N GLY A 247 10.46 -7.34 8.60
CA GLY A 247 10.62 -6.64 9.89
C GLY A 247 9.37 -6.78 10.77
N ARG A 248 8.18 -6.65 10.18
CA ARG A 248 6.91 -6.83 10.89
C ARG A 248 6.71 -8.25 11.39
N LEU A 249 7.09 -9.23 10.58
CA LEU A 249 6.90 -10.64 10.89
C LEU A 249 8.02 -11.21 11.79
N GLY A 250 9.15 -10.53 11.90
CA GLY A 250 10.31 -11.01 12.65
C GLY A 250 10.96 -12.24 12.03
N VAL A 251 10.95 -12.34 10.69
CA VAL A 251 11.53 -13.44 9.91
C VAL A 251 12.58 -12.95 8.93
N GLY A 252 13.45 -13.83 8.48
CA GLY A 252 14.28 -13.60 7.32
C GLY A 252 13.54 -13.89 6.02
N LEU A 253 14.18 -13.55 4.90
CA LEU A 253 13.67 -13.77 3.53
C LEU A 253 14.77 -14.36 2.65
N SER A 254 14.35 -15.23 1.73
CA SER A 254 15.14 -15.70 0.60
C SER A 254 14.32 -15.44 -0.68
N ILE A 255 14.69 -14.42 -1.46
CA ILE A 255 13.94 -13.91 -2.60
C ILE A 255 14.75 -14.09 -3.88
N ASP A 256 14.13 -14.61 -4.93
CA ASP A 256 14.70 -14.73 -6.26
C ASP A 256 14.25 -13.54 -7.12
N LEU A 257 15.19 -12.64 -7.47
CA LEU A 257 14.91 -11.43 -8.23
C LEU A 257 14.36 -11.73 -9.62
N LYS A 258 14.74 -12.87 -10.23
CA LYS A 258 14.27 -13.28 -11.57
C LYS A 258 12.79 -13.69 -11.56
N LYS A 259 12.24 -14.00 -10.39
CA LYS A 259 10.83 -14.38 -10.22
C LYS A 259 9.92 -13.19 -9.93
N ILE A 260 10.48 -12.00 -9.67
CA ILE A 260 9.69 -10.79 -9.45
C ILE A 260 9.08 -10.34 -10.78
N PRO A 261 7.75 -10.35 -10.92
CA PRO A 261 7.13 -9.99 -12.18
C PRO A 261 7.27 -8.49 -12.48
N VAL A 262 7.52 -8.16 -13.75
CA VAL A 262 7.64 -6.79 -14.24
C VAL A 262 7.04 -6.66 -15.62
N LYS A 263 6.53 -5.48 -15.94
CA LYS A 263 6.05 -5.12 -17.28
C LYS A 263 7.15 -4.43 -18.06
N GLN A 264 7.14 -4.63 -19.40
CA GLN A 264 8.07 -3.98 -20.30
C GLN A 264 7.99 -2.45 -20.17
N GLU A 265 6.80 -1.90 -20.06
CA GLU A 265 6.57 -0.46 -19.90
C GLU A 265 7.28 0.10 -18.65
N THR A 266 7.31 -0.66 -17.57
CA THR A 266 8.04 -0.28 -16.34
C THR A 266 9.55 -0.24 -16.59
N ILE A 267 10.09 -1.25 -17.28
CA ILE A 267 11.53 -1.31 -17.60
C ILE A 267 11.92 -0.13 -18.48
N GLU A 268 11.18 0.12 -19.58
CA GLU A 268 11.45 1.21 -20.51
C GLU A 268 11.42 2.59 -19.84
N ILE A 269 10.41 2.85 -19.01
CA ILE A 269 10.27 4.12 -18.28
C ILE A 269 11.38 4.27 -17.23
N CYS A 270 11.72 3.20 -16.51
CA CYS A 270 12.81 3.23 -15.55
C CYS A 270 14.17 3.48 -16.24
N GLU A 271 14.41 2.85 -17.40
CA GLU A 271 15.62 3.08 -18.19
C GLU A 271 15.71 4.53 -18.69
N PHE A 272 14.58 5.09 -19.14
CA PHE A 272 14.54 6.47 -19.63
C PHE A 272 14.93 7.50 -18.57
N PHE A 273 14.49 7.30 -17.33
CA PHE A 273 14.73 8.22 -16.23
C PHE A 273 15.88 7.80 -15.29
N ASP A 274 16.65 6.76 -15.62
CA ASP A 274 17.72 6.19 -14.79
C ASP A 274 17.24 5.83 -13.37
N LEU A 275 16.16 5.05 -13.31
CA LEU A 275 15.52 4.60 -12.08
C LEU A 275 15.73 3.11 -11.84
N ASN A 276 15.83 2.73 -10.56
CA ASN A 276 15.81 1.32 -10.17
C ASN A 276 14.35 0.84 -10.04
N PRO A 277 13.85 -0.07 -10.91
CA PRO A 277 12.47 -0.52 -10.88
C PRO A 277 12.07 -1.21 -9.56
N TYR A 278 13.01 -1.82 -8.85
CA TYR A 278 12.77 -2.46 -7.56
C TYR A 278 12.49 -1.46 -6.43
N GLY A 279 12.93 -0.21 -6.58
CA GLY A 279 12.74 0.88 -5.63
C GLY A 279 11.64 1.87 -6.02
N LEU A 280 10.97 1.65 -7.17
CA LEU A 280 9.93 2.53 -7.69
C LEU A 280 8.56 2.18 -7.07
N LEU A 281 7.77 3.21 -6.72
CA LEU A 281 6.40 3.09 -6.20
C LEU A 281 5.65 1.89 -6.80
N SER A 282 5.33 0.91 -5.95
CA SER A 282 4.70 -0.37 -6.36
C SER A 282 3.28 -0.53 -5.83
N GLY A 283 2.58 0.57 -5.49
CA GLY A 283 1.16 0.54 -5.14
C GLY A 283 0.36 -0.22 -6.20
N GLY A 284 -0.59 -1.02 -5.75
CA GLY A 284 -1.34 -1.93 -6.61
C GLY A 284 -0.81 -3.36 -6.65
N SER A 285 0.36 -3.64 -6.08
CA SER A 285 0.90 -4.99 -5.91
C SER A 285 0.89 -5.37 -4.43
N LEU A 286 0.56 -6.62 -4.13
CA LEU A 286 0.44 -7.13 -2.77
C LEU A 286 1.46 -8.24 -2.55
N LEU A 287 2.16 -8.21 -1.42
CA LEU A 287 2.92 -9.34 -0.90
C LEU A 287 2.01 -10.19 -0.02
N ILE A 288 2.05 -11.49 -0.24
CA ILE A 288 1.25 -12.48 0.49
C ILE A 288 2.20 -13.56 1.01
N VAL A 289 2.06 -13.93 2.28
CA VAL A 289 2.75 -15.08 2.86
C VAL A 289 1.73 -16.20 3.04
N ALA A 290 2.07 -17.40 2.57
CA ALA A 290 1.20 -18.56 2.64
C ALA A 290 2.01 -19.85 2.80
N GLU A 291 1.43 -20.87 3.45
CA GLU A 291 2.02 -22.21 3.57
C GLU A 291 2.10 -22.89 2.19
N ASP A 292 1.01 -22.83 1.42
CA ASP A 292 0.91 -23.34 0.05
C ASP A 292 0.99 -22.18 -0.96
N GLY A 293 2.20 -21.89 -1.43
CA GLY A 293 2.43 -20.82 -2.40
C GLY A 293 1.84 -21.11 -3.79
N ASP A 294 1.92 -22.36 -4.24
CA ASP A 294 1.42 -22.74 -5.57
C ASP A 294 -0.11 -22.75 -5.59
N GLY A 295 -0.76 -23.26 -4.53
CA GLY A 295 -2.20 -23.14 -4.34
C GLY A 295 -2.68 -21.70 -4.27
N MET A 296 -1.93 -20.81 -3.60
CA MET A 296 -2.21 -19.38 -3.55
C MET A 296 -2.14 -18.74 -4.94
N VAL A 297 -1.07 -19.00 -5.68
CA VAL A 297 -0.91 -18.48 -7.06
C VAL A 297 -2.04 -18.97 -7.96
N LYS A 298 -2.39 -20.26 -7.87
CA LYS A 298 -3.48 -20.83 -8.64
C LYS A 298 -4.82 -20.14 -8.33
N ALA A 299 -5.16 -19.95 -7.06
CA ALA A 299 -6.40 -19.29 -6.65
C ALA A 299 -6.46 -17.83 -7.14
N LEU A 300 -5.34 -17.10 -7.10
CA LEU A 300 -5.25 -15.74 -7.63
C LEU A 300 -5.44 -15.73 -9.16
N GLN A 301 -4.79 -16.64 -9.88
CA GLN A 301 -4.92 -16.76 -11.33
C GLN A 301 -6.35 -17.14 -11.77
N GLU A 302 -7.03 -18.03 -11.06
CA GLU A 302 -8.45 -18.37 -11.27
C GLU A 302 -9.36 -17.15 -11.05
N ALA A 303 -8.98 -16.23 -10.18
CA ALA A 303 -9.64 -14.93 -9.98
C ALA A 303 -9.23 -13.87 -11.03
N GLY A 304 -8.41 -14.22 -12.02
CA GLY A 304 -7.91 -13.29 -13.05
C GLY A 304 -6.77 -12.38 -12.59
N ILE A 305 -6.12 -12.70 -11.47
CA ILE A 305 -5.05 -11.90 -10.86
C ILE A 305 -3.70 -12.57 -11.15
N PRO A 306 -2.80 -11.95 -11.93
CA PRO A 306 -1.44 -12.46 -12.10
C PRO A 306 -0.71 -12.50 -10.76
N ALA A 307 -0.03 -13.61 -10.48
CA ALA A 307 0.76 -13.77 -9.27
C ALA A 307 1.92 -14.75 -9.50
N ALA A 308 2.96 -14.63 -8.69
CA ALA A 308 4.11 -15.52 -8.71
C ALA A 308 4.67 -15.74 -7.29
N VAL A 309 5.18 -16.95 -7.03
CA VAL A 309 6.01 -17.22 -5.86
C VAL A 309 7.40 -16.63 -6.14
N ILE A 310 7.77 -15.60 -5.38
CA ILE A 310 9.05 -14.88 -5.54
C ILE A 310 10.12 -15.34 -4.55
N GLY A 311 9.78 -16.12 -3.54
CA GLY A 311 10.72 -16.58 -2.51
C GLY A 311 10.03 -17.24 -1.33
N ARG A 312 10.74 -17.26 -0.20
CA ARG A 312 10.28 -17.88 1.05
C ARG A 312 10.74 -17.09 2.27
N THR A 313 10.00 -17.23 3.36
CA THR A 313 10.43 -16.81 4.70
C THR A 313 11.48 -17.79 5.25
N THR A 314 12.39 -17.30 6.10
CA THR A 314 13.42 -18.10 6.76
C THR A 314 13.35 -17.93 8.27
N ASP A 315 13.99 -18.84 9.02
CA ASP A 315 14.02 -18.87 10.48
C ASP A 315 15.08 -17.96 11.12
N ASN A 316 15.83 -17.22 10.29
CA ASN A 316 16.81 -16.23 10.71
C ASN A 316 16.29 -14.79 10.48
N ASN A 317 17.16 -13.80 10.65
CA ASN A 317 16.82 -12.40 10.39
C ASN A 317 17.38 -11.86 9.06
N ASP A 318 18.05 -12.72 8.27
CA ASP A 318 18.68 -12.31 7.03
C ASP A 318 17.65 -12.14 5.94
N LYS A 319 17.79 -11.08 5.18
CA LYS A 319 16.94 -10.76 4.03
C LYS A 319 17.80 -10.90 2.78
N VAL A 320 17.78 -12.08 2.18
CA VAL A 320 18.68 -12.47 1.09
C VAL A 320 17.98 -12.35 -0.26
N LEU A 321 18.67 -11.74 -1.21
CA LEU A 321 18.28 -11.59 -2.60
C LEU A 321 19.20 -12.46 -3.47
N HIS A 322 18.61 -13.32 -4.29
CA HIS A 322 19.31 -14.15 -5.26
C HIS A 322 19.12 -13.61 -6.68
N ASN A 323 20.20 -13.48 -7.43
CA ASN A 323 20.18 -13.14 -8.85
C ASN A 323 21.08 -14.14 -9.63
N GLY A 324 20.56 -15.33 -9.87
CA GLY A 324 21.37 -16.45 -10.33
C GLY A 324 22.35 -16.90 -9.25
N GLU A 325 23.66 -16.83 -9.55
CA GLU A 325 24.74 -17.15 -8.59
C GLU A 325 25.08 -16.01 -7.64
N GLU A 326 24.63 -14.80 -7.95
CA GLU A 326 24.89 -13.62 -7.11
C GLU A 326 23.94 -13.60 -5.92
N ILE A 327 24.50 -13.35 -4.74
CA ILE A 327 23.76 -13.22 -3.48
C ILE A 327 24.02 -11.84 -2.89
N ARG A 328 22.94 -11.13 -2.54
CA ARG A 328 22.99 -9.83 -1.88
C ARG A 328 22.07 -9.82 -0.66
N PHE A 329 22.35 -8.90 0.27
CA PHE A 329 21.43 -8.61 1.35
C PHE A 329 20.53 -7.43 0.98
N LEU A 330 19.24 -7.57 1.30
CA LEU A 330 18.27 -6.49 1.14
C LEU A 330 18.58 -5.41 2.18
N GLU A 331 18.87 -4.21 1.70
CA GLU A 331 19.12 -3.05 2.54
C GLU A 331 17.81 -2.43 3.07
N PRO A 332 17.87 -1.67 4.19
CA PRO A 332 16.74 -0.86 4.63
C PRO A 332 16.21 0.03 3.51
N ALA A 333 14.90 0.26 3.52
CA ALA A 333 14.22 1.06 2.50
C ALA A 333 14.92 2.40 2.28
N ARG A 334 15.28 2.67 1.03
CA ARG A 334 15.79 3.97 0.56
C ARG A 334 14.60 4.88 0.21
N PRO A 335 14.83 6.21 0.04
CA PRO A 335 13.83 7.07 -0.58
C PRO A 335 13.37 6.48 -1.91
N ASP A 336 12.07 6.61 -2.19
CA ASP A 336 11.49 6.10 -3.43
C ASP A 336 12.12 6.71 -4.67
N GLU A 337 12.29 5.91 -5.70
CA GLU A 337 12.92 6.32 -6.96
C GLU A 337 12.11 7.40 -7.69
N ILE A 338 10.79 7.48 -7.47
CA ILE A 338 9.92 8.51 -8.05
C ILE A 338 10.40 9.93 -7.73
N GLY A 339 10.98 10.13 -6.54
CA GLY A 339 11.49 11.42 -6.10
C GLY A 339 12.71 11.95 -6.86
N LYS A 340 13.30 11.16 -7.75
CA LYS A 340 14.35 11.63 -8.66
C LYS A 340 13.79 12.41 -9.85
N VAL A 341 12.51 12.18 -10.18
CA VAL A 341 11.84 12.75 -11.36
C VAL A 341 10.70 13.70 -10.96
N ILE A 342 9.94 13.31 -9.95
CA ILE A 342 8.78 14.07 -9.43
C ILE A 342 9.17 14.61 -8.05
N ALA A 343 9.62 15.88 -7.99
CA ALA A 343 10.09 16.55 -6.77
C ALA A 343 9.32 17.86 -6.51
#